data_9a72d47bfcdf631d5d397a2e6e205733
#
_entry.id   9a72d47bfcdf631d5d397a2e6e205733
#
_cell.length_a   1.000
_cell.length_b   1.000
_cell.length_c   1.000
_cell.angle_alpha   90.00
_cell.angle_beta   90.00
_cell.angle_gamma   90.00
#
_symmetry.space_group_name_H-M   'P 1'
#
loop_
_entity.id
_entity.type
_entity.pdbx_description
1 polymer ?
#
loop_
_entity_poly.entity_id
_entity_poly.type
_entity_poly.pdbx_seq_one_letter_code
_entity_poly.pdbx_strand_id
1 'polypeptide(L)'
;LSKSFARFRPRPARLVLGAFEDHIERSGASPRAKREYCPMGWSLTLGRIAGTAVRIHVTFALLLLWIGWSAWRTGGAEAAFSGLVFILLLFACVLAHEFGHILMARRFGVSTPDVTLLPIGGVASLERMPETPRQQLAVALAGPAVNVVIAAVLFLYLAISPQGARLSEGVSRVHENDLGLIARLAGANVFLVLFNLIPAFPMDGGRVLNALLAMRMEKARATRISAAIGQGFAFVFGFAGLVAGNPLLVLIAIFVFMAAAAEAQSSGLEDVTRNLVAADAMETRFATVPVEANLAEAVDILLATPQHEFPVVDAFGKSVGLLTRDGLIAALREAGPMASVSMAVVAPAPSVRRRDRLDLALREMNRAGAPAIAVVDEEGVIVGLLTVQNVAEMMMIRAARPEWSFSRAG
;
A
#
# COMPACT_ATOMS: atom_id res chain seq x y z
N LEU A 1 9.61 44.17 -56.48
CA LEU A 1 8.82 44.90 -55.48
C LEU A 1 9.05 44.28 -54.12
N SER A 2 9.87 44.99 -53.37
CA SER A 2 10.23 44.87 -51.96
C SER A 2 9.00 44.91 -51.05
N LYS A 3 8.94 44.06 -49.99
CA LYS A 3 8.51 44.48 -48.66
C LYS A 3 8.55 43.34 -47.63
N SER A 4 9.42 43.59 -46.69
CA SER A 4 9.19 43.63 -45.26
C SER A 4 9.11 42.27 -44.53
N PHE A 5 10.28 41.75 -44.20
CA PHE A 5 10.46 40.83 -43.10
C PHE A 5 10.38 41.60 -41.77
N ALA A 6 9.27 41.50 -41.05
CA ALA A 6 9.17 41.98 -39.67
C ALA A 6 9.98 41.02 -38.78
N ARG A 7 11.03 41.58 -38.16
CA ARG A 7 11.88 40.91 -37.17
C ARG A 7 11.07 40.59 -35.90
N PHE A 8 10.81 39.29 -35.71
CA PHE A 8 10.33 38.76 -34.43
C PHE A 8 11.51 38.81 -33.45
N ARG A 9 11.45 39.72 -32.47
CA ARG A 9 12.41 39.72 -31.34
C ARG A 9 11.90 38.68 -30.31
N PRO A 10 12.71 37.69 -29.89
CA PRO A 10 12.32 36.78 -28.82
C PRO A 10 12.25 37.58 -27.50
N ARG A 11 11.15 37.48 -26.78
CA ARG A 11 11.02 37.96 -25.39
C ARG A 11 11.95 37.14 -24.50
N PRO A 12 12.62 37.76 -23.51
CA PRO A 12 13.59 37.05 -22.70
C PRO A 12 12.90 36.01 -21.81
N ALA A 13 13.38 34.78 -21.83
CA ALA A 13 12.92 33.60 -21.08
C ALA A 13 12.77 33.81 -19.55
N ARG A 14 13.39 34.87 -19.00
CA ARG A 14 13.29 35.24 -17.58
C ARG A 14 11.89 35.65 -17.13
N LEU A 15 11.05 36.16 -18.01
CA LEU A 15 9.68 36.61 -17.65
C LEU A 15 8.70 35.42 -17.44
N VAL A 16 8.92 34.30 -18.14
CA VAL A 16 8.05 33.14 -18.04
C VAL A 16 8.43 32.26 -16.83
N LEU A 17 9.73 32.14 -16.53
CA LEU A 17 10.20 31.47 -15.33
C LEU A 17 9.75 32.20 -14.05
N GLY A 18 9.83 33.55 -14.02
CA GLY A 18 9.38 34.32 -12.87
C GLY A 18 7.87 34.21 -12.62
N ALA A 19 7.06 34.10 -13.68
CA ALA A 19 5.62 33.88 -13.56
C ALA A 19 5.27 32.49 -13.05
N PHE A 20 6.11 31.49 -13.34
CA PHE A 20 5.96 30.12 -12.86
C PHE A 20 6.37 29.98 -11.38
N GLU A 21 7.48 30.62 -10.99
CA GLU A 21 7.90 30.69 -9.58
C GLU A 21 6.90 31.47 -8.73
N ASP A 22 6.37 32.59 -9.22
CA ASP A 22 5.32 33.37 -8.56
C ASP A 22 3.99 32.60 -8.43
N HIS A 23 3.68 31.71 -9.38
CA HIS A 23 2.47 30.87 -9.31
C HIS A 23 2.61 29.75 -8.27
N ILE A 24 3.80 29.15 -8.15
CA ILE A 24 4.13 28.18 -7.10
C ILE A 24 4.12 28.84 -5.71
N GLU A 25 4.65 30.06 -5.58
CA GLU A 25 4.63 30.80 -4.31
C GLU A 25 3.22 31.27 -3.93
N ARG A 26 2.41 31.72 -4.88
CA ARG A 26 1.02 32.16 -4.62
C ARG A 26 0.05 30.99 -4.38
N SER A 27 0.32 29.80 -4.89
CA SER A 27 -0.49 28.61 -4.65
C SER A 27 -0.32 28.05 -3.23
N GLY A 28 0.59 28.63 -2.43
CA GLY A 28 0.83 28.18 -1.05
C GLY A 28 1.36 26.75 -0.97
N ALA A 29 1.85 26.20 -2.08
CA ALA A 29 2.47 24.88 -2.13
C ALA A 29 3.85 24.94 -1.47
N SER A 30 3.85 24.97 -0.14
CA SER A 30 5.03 24.69 0.65
C SER A 30 5.63 23.36 0.15
N PRO A 31 6.98 23.26 0.00
CA PRO A 31 7.64 21.99 -0.37
C PRO A 31 7.49 20.88 0.68
N ARG A 32 6.72 21.14 1.70
CA ARG A 32 6.17 20.18 2.66
C ARG A 32 4.66 20.04 2.49
N ALA A 33 4.16 19.85 1.26
CA ALA A 33 2.82 19.31 1.08
C ALA A 33 2.79 17.98 1.83
N LYS A 34 2.19 17.98 3.01
CA LYS A 34 1.85 16.81 3.79
C LYS A 34 1.15 15.87 2.80
N ARG A 35 1.81 14.74 2.51
CA ARG A 35 1.18 13.65 1.80
C ARG A 35 -0.14 13.36 2.48
N GLU A 36 -1.22 13.83 1.94
CA GLU A 36 -2.50 13.20 2.13
C GLU A 36 -2.49 11.96 1.26
N TYR A 37 -2.05 10.83 1.86
CA TYR A 37 -2.40 9.52 1.35
C TYR A 37 -3.89 9.56 1.05
N CYS A 38 -4.26 9.21 -0.19
CA CYS A 38 -5.65 9.11 -0.58
C CYS A 38 -6.32 8.18 0.44
N PRO A 39 -7.14 8.66 1.38
CA PRO A 39 -7.73 7.81 2.39
C PRO A 39 -8.62 6.81 1.66
N MET A 40 -8.60 5.55 2.06
CA MET A 40 -9.72 4.66 1.70
C MET A 40 -11.00 5.41 2.00
N GLY A 41 -11.81 5.70 1.00
CA GLY A 41 -12.84 6.74 0.97
C GLY A 41 -13.94 6.70 2.03
N TRP A 42 -13.82 5.80 3.03
CA TRP A 42 -14.82 5.57 4.08
C TRP A 42 -14.14 5.30 5.43
N SER A 43 -13.02 5.97 5.73
CA SER A 43 -12.29 5.82 6.99
C SER A 43 -12.24 7.11 7.80
N LEU A 44 -12.47 7.05 9.11
CA LEU A 44 -12.36 8.14 10.08
C LEU A 44 -11.03 8.05 10.80
N THR A 45 -10.28 9.16 10.86
CA THR A 45 -9.03 9.23 11.62
C THR A 45 -9.34 9.54 13.08
N LEU A 46 -8.98 8.62 13.99
CA LEU A 46 -9.13 8.83 15.45
C LEU A 46 -8.05 9.73 16.03
N GLY A 47 -6.83 9.62 15.50
CA GLY A 47 -5.68 10.36 16.03
C GLY A 47 -4.36 9.85 15.49
N ARG A 48 -3.26 10.32 16.09
CA ARG A 48 -1.90 9.84 15.77
C ARG A 48 -1.22 9.32 17.03
N ILE A 49 -0.75 8.07 16.96
CA ILE A 49 0.02 7.43 18.03
C ILE A 49 1.42 7.16 17.48
N ALA A 50 2.43 7.64 18.19
CA ALA A 50 3.84 7.49 17.78
C ALA A 50 4.07 7.85 16.29
N GLY A 51 3.40 8.89 15.74
CA GLY A 51 3.58 9.33 14.35
C GLY A 51 2.82 8.53 13.29
N THR A 52 2.11 7.43 13.64
CA THR A 52 1.20 6.67 12.77
C THR A 52 -0.23 7.14 12.98
N ALA A 53 -0.95 7.42 11.91
CA ALA A 53 -2.37 7.75 11.97
C ALA A 53 -3.20 6.48 12.22
N VAL A 54 -4.05 6.49 13.24
CA VAL A 54 -4.99 5.41 13.53
C VAL A 54 -6.32 5.77 12.89
N ARG A 55 -6.82 4.89 12.03
CA ARG A 55 -8.07 5.06 11.29
C ARG A 55 -9.04 3.94 11.60
N ILE A 56 -10.32 4.24 11.57
CA ILE A 56 -11.40 3.25 11.64
C ILE A 56 -12.19 3.30 10.34
N HIS A 57 -12.36 2.15 9.72
CA HIS A 57 -13.22 2.04 8.55
C HIS A 57 -14.70 1.97 8.97
N VAL A 58 -15.59 2.53 8.15
CA VAL A 58 -17.04 2.57 8.45
C VAL A 58 -17.64 1.18 8.68
N THR A 59 -17.11 0.15 8.05
CA THR A 59 -17.55 -1.24 8.26
C THR A 59 -17.32 -1.75 9.68
N PHE A 60 -16.32 -1.21 10.40
CA PHE A 60 -16.12 -1.52 11.81
C PHE A 60 -17.26 -0.95 12.68
N ALA A 61 -17.74 0.26 12.38
CA ALA A 61 -18.91 0.82 13.05
C ALA A 61 -20.16 -0.04 12.80
N LEU A 62 -20.33 -0.55 11.58
CA LEU A 62 -21.42 -1.48 11.26
C LEU A 62 -21.31 -2.78 12.05
N LEU A 63 -20.11 -3.31 12.24
CA LEU A 63 -19.87 -4.48 13.09
C LEU A 63 -20.30 -4.21 14.54
N LEU A 64 -19.90 -3.08 15.11
CA LEU A 64 -20.30 -2.70 16.47
C LEU A 64 -21.83 -2.57 16.63
N LEU A 65 -22.48 -1.94 15.66
CA LEU A 65 -23.94 -1.82 15.64
C LEU A 65 -24.62 -3.19 15.57
N TRP A 66 -24.12 -4.08 14.69
CA TRP A 66 -24.67 -5.43 14.55
C TRP A 66 -24.49 -6.26 15.83
N ILE A 67 -23.31 -6.24 16.45
CA ILE A 67 -23.04 -6.97 17.68
C ILE A 67 -23.90 -6.42 18.83
N GLY A 68 -23.95 -5.10 18.99
CA GLY A 68 -24.77 -4.46 20.03
C GLY A 68 -26.24 -4.79 19.88
N TRP A 69 -26.78 -4.72 18.64
CA TRP A 69 -28.17 -5.06 18.36
C TRP A 69 -28.47 -6.55 18.58
N SER A 70 -27.59 -7.44 18.12
CA SER A 70 -27.72 -8.88 18.28
C SER A 70 -27.73 -9.28 19.78
N ALA A 71 -26.76 -8.75 20.53
CA ALA A 71 -26.67 -8.99 21.99
C ALA A 71 -27.87 -8.41 22.76
N TRP A 72 -28.37 -7.24 22.34
CA TRP A 72 -29.58 -6.66 22.96
C TRP A 72 -30.81 -7.56 22.75
N ARG A 73 -30.98 -8.12 21.55
CA ARG A 73 -32.10 -9.02 21.27
C ARG A 73 -32.08 -10.31 22.09
N THR A 74 -30.92 -10.78 22.50
CA THR A 74 -30.76 -12.06 23.23
C THR A 74 -30.69 -11.90 24.74
N GLY A 75 -30.10 -10.79 25.25
CA GLY A 75 -29.87 -10.60 26.68
C GLY A 75 -30.07 -9.17 27.19
N GLY A 76 -30.75 -8.30 26.39
CA GLY A 76 -31.08 -6.93 26.79
C GLY A 76 -29.87 -5.98 26.81
N ALA A 77 -30.04 -4.84 27.49
CA ALA A 77 -29.05 -3.76 27.51
C ALA A 77 -27.72 -4.16 28.15
N GLU A 78 -27.75 -4.99 29.19
CA GLU A 78 -26.55 -5.45 29.91
C GLU A 78 -25.67 -6.35 29.00
N ALA A 79 -26.27 -7.29 28.28
CA ALA A 79 -25.57 -8.13 27.32
C ALA A 79 -25.01 -7.31 26.15
N ALA A 80 -25.75 -6.32 25.65
CA ALA A 80 -25.27 -5.41 24.62
C ALA A 80 -24.06 -4.61 25.07
N PHE A 81 -24.12 -4.04 26.29
CA PHE A 81 -23.00 -3.28 26.84
C PHE A 81 -21.76 -4.14 27.05
N SER A 82 -21.92 -5.32 27.68
CA SER A 82 -20.81 -6.27 27.90
C SER A 82 -20.17 -6.74 26.58
N GLY A 83 -21.01 -7.05 25.58
CA GLY A 83 -20.53 -7.45 24.25
C GLY A 83 -19.75 -6.34 23.55
N LEU A 84 -20.26 -5.09 23.58
CA LEU A 84 -19.57 -3.95 22.98
C LEU A 84 -18.23 -3.65 23.67
N VAL A 85 -18.21 -3.68 25.03
CA VAL A 85 -16.98 -3.50 25.80
C VAL A 85 -15.95 -4.58 25.45
N PHE A 86 -16.37 -5.85 25.38
CA PHE A 86 -15.48 -6.95 25.00
C PHE A 86 -14.87 -6.74 23.62
N ILE A 87 -15.66 -6.40 22.61
CA ILE A 87 -15.17 -6.18 21.24
C ILE A 87 -14.23 -4.97 21.18
N LEU A 88 -14.56 -3.87 21.84
CA LEU A 88 -13.67 -2.70 21.87
C LEU A 88 -12.31 -3.02 22.51
N LEU A 89 -12.30 -3.78 23.62
CA LEU A 89 -11.07 -4.24 24.27
C LEU A 89 -10.29 -5.21 23.39
N LEU A 90 -10.97 -6.14 22.70
CA LEU A 90 -10.35 -7.05 21.75
C LEU A 90 -9.66 -6.29 20.62
N PHE A 91 -10.34 -5.30 20.03
CA PHE A 91 -9.74 -4.47 18.98
C PHE A 91 -8.64 -3.55 19.50
N ALA A 92 -8.67 -3.15 20.77
CA ALA A 92 -7.52 -2.49 21.40
C ALA A 92 -6.31 -3.43 21.49
N CYS A 93 -6.51 -4.73 21.79
CA CYS A 93 -5.45 -5.74 21.74
C CYS A 93 -4.92 -5.96 20.31
N VAL A 94 -5.82 -6.00 19.32
CA VAL A 94 -5.44 -6.08 17.88
C VAL A 94 -4.64 -4.84 17.48
N LEU A 95 -5.05 -3.65 17.89
CA LEU A 95 -4.30 -2.42 17.61
C LEU A 95 -2.92 -2.45 18.27
N ALA A 96 -2.81 -2.92 19.51
CA ALA A 96 -1.53 -3.08 20.21
C ALA A 96 -0.62 -4.08 19.47
N HIS A 97 -1.17 -5.18 18.95
CA HIS A 97 -0.49 -6.15 18.11
C HIS A 97 0.08 -5.48 16.85
N GLU A 98 -0.72 -4.69 16.10
CA GLU A 98 -0.24 -3.93 14.94
C GLU A 98 0.87 -2.95 15.31
N PHE A 99 0.74 -2.30 16.47
CA PHE A 99 1.82 -1.44 16.99
C PHE A 99 3.09 -2.21 17.33
N GLY A 100 3.00 -3.49 17.70
CA GLY A 100 4.16 -4.37 17.83
C GLY A 100 4.97 -4.42 16.53
N HIS A 101 4.32 -4.71 15.41
CA HIS A 101 4.92 -4.72 14.07
C HIS A 101 5.49 -3.35 13.69
N ILE A 102 4.70 -2.29 13.88
CA ILE A 102 5.08 -0.91 13.53
C ILE A 102 6.33 -0.46 14.29
N LEU A 103 6.38 -0.67 15.59
CA LEU A 103 7.51 -0.25 16.42
C LEU A 103 8.79 -1.02 16.07
N MET A 104 8.67 -2.32 15.77
CA MET A 104 9.79 -3.13 15.32
C MET A 104 10.26 -2.72 13.93
N ALA A 105 9.35 -2.47 12.98
CA ALA A 105 9.68 -2.01 11.63
C ALA A 105 10.43 -0.66 11.66
N ARG A 106 10.03 0.24 12.54
CA ARG A 106 10.71 1.54 12.74
C ARG A 106 12.14 1.40 13.23
N ARG A 107 12.45 0.42 14.07
CA ARG A 107 13.84 0.12 14.47
C ARG A 107 14.73 -0.18 13.27
N PHE A 108 14.16 -0.67 12.18
CA PHE A 108 14.84 -0.96 10.93
C PHE A 108 14.68 0.16 9.87
N GLY A 109 14.23 1.36 10.28
CA GLY A 109 14.11 2.52 9.40
C GLY A 109 12.94 2.44 8.42
N VAL A 110 11.90 1.62 8.72
CA VAL A 110 10.69 1.51 7.92
C VAL A 110 9.59 2.35 8.53
N SER A 111 9.05 3.29 7.76
CA SER A 111 7.93 4.14 8.20
C SER A 111 6.60 3.44 7.96
N THR A 112 5.65 3.71 8.86
CA THR A 112 4.26 3.27 8.74
C THR A 112 3.38 4.49 8.93
N PRO A 113 2.85 5.07 7.84
CA PRO A 113 2.10 6.32 7.91
C PRO A 113 0.74 6.15 8.60
N ASP A 114 0.06 5.03 8.38
CA ASP A 114 -1.27 4.76 8.93
C ASP A 114 -1.50 3.28 9.24
N VAL A 115 -2.46 3.06 10.13
CA VAL A 115 -3.08 1.77 10.43
C VAL A 115 -4.59 1.93 10.41
N THR A 116 -5.28 1.07 9.67
CA THR A 116 -6.73 1.10 9.53
C THR A 116 -7.35 -0.13 10.18
N LEU A 117 -8.28 0.09 11.11
CA LEU A 117 -9.06 -0.98 11.73
C LEU A 117 -10.26 -1.34 10.86
N LEU A 118 -10.33 -2.61 10.46
CA LEU A 118 -11.41 -3.25 9.74
C LEU A 118 -12.06 -4.33 10.62
N PRO A 119 -13.28 -4.82 10.30
CA PRO A 119 -13.90 -5.93 11.01
C PRO A 119 -13.06 -7.21 11.10
N ILE A 120 -12.21 -7.43 10.11
CA ILE A 120 -11.33 -8.62 10.01
C ILE A 120 -9.98 -8.45 10.71
N GLY A 121 -9.68 -7.25 11.27
CA GLY A 121 -8.41 -6.95 11.94
C GLY A 121 -7.85 -5.58 11.60
N GLY A 122 -6.60 -5.33 12.01
CA GLY A 122 -5.82 -4.15 11.65
C GLY A 122 -5.07 -4.34 10.34
N VAL A 123 -4.99 -3.30 9.53
CA VAL A 123 -4.14 -3.27 8.33
C VAL A 123 -3.20 -2.08 8.44
N ALA A 124 -1.92 -2.35 8.65
CA ALA A 124 -0.87 -1.34 8.69
C ALA A 124 -0.25 -1.15 7.30
N SER A 125 -0.20 0.08 6.83
CA SER A 125 0.43 0.44 5.55
C SER A 125 1.93 0.65 5.75
N LEU A 126 2.72 -0.41 5.63
CA LEU A 126 4.19 -0.33 5.65
C LEU A 126 4.69 0.26 4.32
N GLU A 127 5.51 1.32 4.36
CA GLU A 127 6.09 1.92 3.13
C GLU A 127 6.96 0.91 2.35
N ARG A 128 7.63 0.00 3.05
CA ARG A 128 8.43 -1.09 2.48
C ARG A 128 8.59 -2.22 3.48
N MET A 129 8.84 -3.43 3.01
CA MET A 129 9.32 -4.51 3.89
C MET A 129 10.81 -4.33 4.18
N PRO A 130 11.29 -4.69 5.38
CA PRO A 130 12.73 -4.73 5.65
C PRO A 130 13.46 -5.62 4.64
N GLU A 131 14.70 -5.25 4.30
CA GLU A 131 15.45 -5.92 3.23
C GLU A 131 15.96 -7.30 3.64
N THR A 132 16.38 -7.47 4.90
CA THR A 132 16.97 -8.72 5.37
C THR A 132 15.93 -9.68 5.96
N PRO A 133 16.02 -11.00 5.70
CA PRO A 133 15.09 -11.98 6.24
C PRO A 133 15.01 -12.00 7.77
N ARG A 134 16.14 -11.72 8.44
CA ARG A 134 16.20 -11.64 9.92
C ARG A 134 15.37 -10.48 10.46
N GLN A 135 15.40 -9.33 9.80
CA GLN A 135 14.57 -8.18 10.17
C GLN A 135 13.09 -8.46 9.90
N GLN A 136 12.77 -9.11 8.76
CA GLN A 136 11.40 -9.53 8.46
C GLN A 136 10.85 -10.48 9.53
N LEU A 137 11.67 -11.46 9.98
CA LEU A 137 11.32 -12.36 11.07
C LEU A 137 11.04 -11.61 12.37
N ALA A 138 11.91 -10.66 12.75
CA ALA A 138 11.75 -9.87 13.96
C ALA A 138 10.47 -9.02 13.91
N VAL A 139 10.16 -8.41 12.77
CA VAL A 139 8.91 -7.65 12.57
C VAL A 139 7.72 -8.58 12.65
N ALA A 140 7.72 -9.73 11.97
CA ALA A 140 6.60 -10.67 11.96
C ALA A 140 6.28 -11.24 13.35
N LEU A 141 7.28 -11.47 14.19
CA LEU A 141 7.09 -11.98 15.55
C LEU A 141 6.68 -10.90 16.57
N ALA A 142 6.90 -9.62 16.27
CA ALA A 142 6.67 -8.53 17.22
C ALA A 142 5.19 -8.35 17.57
N GLY A 143 4.26 -8.50 16.63
CA GLY A 143 2.82 -8.47 16.88
C GLY A 143 2.37 -9.59 17.81
N PRO A 144 2.58 -10.87 17.44
CA PRO A 144 2.27 -12.00 18.32
C PRO A 144 2.90 -11.88 19.73
N ALA A 145 4.14 -11.36 19.83
CA ALA A 145 4.79 -11.15 21.12
C ALA A 145 4.02 -10.17 22.02
N VAL A 146 3.43 -9.12 21.46
CA VAL A 146 2.57 -8.20 22.23
C VAL A 146 1.36 -8.94 22.80
N ASN A 147 0.69 -9.78 22.00
CA ASN A 147 -0.47 -10.53 22.49
C ASN A 147 -0.08 -11.57 23.54
N VAL A 148 1.12 -12.19 23.44
CA VAL A 148 1.65 -13.07 24.50
C VAL A 148 1.80 -12.29 25.81
N VAL A 149 2.38 -11.07 25.77
CA VAL A 149 2.53 -10.22 26.95
C VAL A 149 1.17 -9.84 27.53
N ILE A 150 0.21 -9.44 26.69
CA ILE A 150 -1.16 -9.10 27.15
C ILE A 150 -1.81 -10.32 27.81
N ALA A 151 -1.77 -11.49 27.16
CA ALA A 151 -2.31 -12.73 27.70
C ALA A 151 -1.67 -13.09 29.06
N ALA A 152 -0.32 -13.01 29.15
CA ALA A 152 0.40 -13.28 30.38
C ALA A 152 0.00 -12.35 31.54
N VAL A 153 -0.14 -11.04 31.26
CA VAL A 153 -0.60 -10.05 32.27
C VAL A 153 -2.03 -10.34 32.72
N LEU A 154 -2.93 -10.66 31.76
CA LEU A 154 -4.31 -10.99 32.10
C LEU A 154 -4.43 -12.30 32.93
N PHE A 155 -3.65 -13.33 32.57
CA PHE A 155 -3.61 -14.57 33.34
C PHE A 155 -3.00 -14.37 34.73
N LEU A 156 -1.95 -13.56 34.83
CA LEU A 156 -1.37 -13.21 36.14
C LEU A 156 -2.39 -12.49 37.03
N TYR A 157 -3.13 -11.52 36.44
CA TYR A 157 -4.22 -10.85 37.16
C TYR A 157 -5.29 -11.85 37.62
N LEU A 158 -5.72 -12.77 36.77
CA LEU A 158 -6.69 -13.81 37.12
C LEU A 158 -6.17 -14.71 38.26
N ALA A 159 -4.87 -15.09 38.24
CA ALA A 159 -4.26 -15.96 39.22
C ALA A 159 -4.28 -15.35 40.67
N ILE A 160 -4.17 -14.01 40.74
CA ILE A 160 -4.17 -13.30 42.07
C ILE A 160 -5.54 -12.73 42.44
N SER A 161 -6.53 -12.78 41.53
CA SER A 161 -7.85 -12.21 41.75
C SER A 161 -8.84 -13.23 42.35
N PRO A 162 -9.85 -12.79 43.13
CA PRO A 162 -10.92 -13.67 43.61
C PRO A 162 -11.71 -14.35 42.45
N GLN A 163 -11.71 -13.76 41.26
CA GLN A 163 -12.34 -14.34 40.08
C GLN A 163 -11.58 -15.58 39.58
N GLY A 164 -10.26 -15.57 39.62
CA GLY A 164 -9.44 -16.73 39.26
C GLY A 164 -9.62 -17.92 40.18
N ALA A 165 -9.78 -17.68 41.52
CA ALA A 165 -10.05 -18.73 42.46
C ALA A 165 -11.38 -19.46 42.14
N ARG A 166 -12.44 -18.73 41.75
CA ARG A 166 -13.73 -19.30 41.34
C ARG A 166 -13.64 -20.09 40.02
N LEU A 167 -12.80 -19.68 39.10
CA LEU A 167 -12.56 -20.38 37.84
C LEU A 167 -11.82 -21.72 38.06
N SER A 168 -10.90 -21.78 39.04
CA SER A 168 -10.16 -23.01 39.36
C SER A 168 -11.03 -24.07 40.05
N GLU A 169 -12.09 -23.67 40.75
CA GLU A 169 -13.03 -24.59 41.40
C GLU A 169 -14.09 -25.18 40.46
N GLY A 170 -14.31 -24.59 39.26
CA GLY A 170 -15.47 -24.90 38.43
C GLY A 170 -15.22 -25.18 36.95
N VAL A 171 -13.99 -25.49 36.51
CA VAL A 171 -13.64 -25.67 35.09
C VAL A 171 -14.51 -26.69 34.32
N SER A 172 -15.19 -27.60 35.04
CA SER A 172 -16.03 -28.64 34.40
C SER A 172 -17.47 -28.19 34.05
N ARG A 173 -17.91 -27.00 34.48
CA ARG A 173 -19.31 -26.53 34.33
C ARG A 173 -19.50 -25.09 33.90
N VAL A 174 -18.43 -24.40 33.48
CA VAL A 174 -18.53 -22.97 33.13
C VAL A 174 -19.12 -22.85 31.73
N HIS A 175 -20.33 -22.34 31.62
CA HIS A 175 -20.91 -21.87 30.37
C HIS A 175 -20.12 -20.63 29.91
N GLU A 176 -19.97 -20.46 28.60
CA GLU A 176 -19.20 -19.35 27.99
C GLU A 176 -19.62 -17.95 28.50
N ASN A 177 -20.89 -17.83 28.93
CA ASN A 177 -21.46 -16.60 29.48
C ASN A 177 -21.03 -16.29 30.96
N ASP A 178 -20.51 -17.28 31.66
CA ASP A 178 -20.09 -17.14 33.10
C ASP A 178 -18.59 -16.77 33.20
N LEU A 179 -17.83 -16.85 32.08
CA LEU A 179 -16.47 -16.40 32.05
C LEU A 179 -16.41 -14.88 32.18
N GLY A 180 -15.76 -14.37 33.22
CA GLY A 180 -15.54 -12.94 33.38
C GLY A 180 -14.86 -12.30 32.15
N LEU A 181 -15.13 -11.04 31.89
CA LEU A 181 -14.60 -10.28 30.75
C LEU A 181 -13.09 -10.47 30.55
N ILE A 182 -12.34 -10.50 31.66
CA ILE A 182 -10.86 -10.64 31.64
C ILE A 182 -10.44 -12.03 31.18
N ALA A 183 -11.12 -13.10 31.60
CA ALA A 183 -10.82 -14.46 31.18
C ALA A 183 -11.11 -14.65 29.69
N ARG A 184 -12.22 -14.11 29.20
CA ARG A 184 -12.56 -14.11 27.77
C ARG A 184 -11.52 -13.35 26.95
N LEU A 185 -11.06 -12.19 27.44
CA LEU A 185 -10.05 -11.39 26.77
C LEU A 185 -8.67 -12.09 26.77
N ALA A 186 -8.30 -12.74 27.88
CA ALA A 186 -7.08 -13.56 27.95
C ALA A 186 -7.11 -14.72 26.94
N GLY A 187 -8.21 -15.48 26.91
CA GLY A 187 -8.42 -16.55 25.94
C GLY A 187 -8.38 -16.06 24.49
N ALA A 188 -9.01 -14.91 24.22
CA ALA A 188 -8.97 -14.29 22.89
C ALA A 188 -7.55 -13.90 22.46
N ASN A 189 -6.72 -13.37 23.36
CA ASN A 189 -5.32 -13.06 23.06
C ASN A 189 -4.49 -14.32 22.78
N VAL A 190 -4.72 -15.41 23.52
CA VAL A 190 -4.08 -16.71 23.20
C VAL A 190 -4.51 -17.19 21.83
N PHE A 191 -5.81 -17.13 21.52
CA PHE A 191 -6.33 -17.48 20.21
C PHE A 191 -5.69 -16.63 19.08
N LEU A 192 -5.58 -15.31 19.27
CA LEU A 192 -4.91 -14.41 18.31
C LEU A 192 -3.45 -14.81 18.08
N VAL A 193 -2.70 -15.19 19.14
CA VAL A 193 -1.32 -15.69 18.99
C VAL A 193 -1.28 -16.96 18.17
N LEU A 194 -2.10 -17.97 18.53
CA LEU A 194 -2.11 -19.26 17.83
C LEU A 194 -2.55 -19.11 16.37
N PHE A 195 -3.59 -18.31 16.14
CA PHE A 195 -4.10 -18.07 14.80
C PHE A 195 -3.09 -17.31 13.92
N ASN A 196 -2.48 -16.25 14.45
CA ASN A 196 -1.47 -15.49 13.72
C ASN A 196 -0.16 -16.24 13.49
N LEU A 197 0.15 -17.27 14.29
CA LEU A 197 1.33 -18.13 14.09
C LEU A 197 1.10 -19.31 13.14
N ILE A 198 -0.12 -19.49 12.61
CA ILE A 198 -0.36 -20.48 11.53
C ILE A 198 0.56 -20.12 10.35
N PRO A 199 1.37 -21.08 9.83
CA PRO A 199 2.34 -20.82 8.77
C PRO A 199 1.69 -20.67 7.40
N ALA A 200 0.76 -19.74 7.29
CA ALA A 200 -0.05 -19.47 6.10
C ALA A 200 -0.25 -17.96 5.92
N PHE A 201 -0.10 -17.43 4.72
CA PHE A 201 -0.56 -16.08 4.41
C PHE A 201 -2.10 -16.02 4.47
N PRO A 202 -2.68 -14.91 4.95
CA PRO A 202 -2.07 -13.60 5.26
C PRO A 202 -1.58 -13.43 6.71
N MET A 203 -1.56 -14.50 7.52
CA MET A 203 -1.17 -14.45 8.92
C MET A 203 0.34 -14.19 9.07
N ASP A 204 0.75 -13.72 10.27
CA ASP A 204 2.16 -13.45 10.57
C ASP A 204 3.03 -14.70 10.53
N GLY A 205 2.48 -15.88 10.85
CA GLY A 205 3.14 -17.17 10.71
C GLY A 205 3.56 -17.47 9.28
N GLY A 206 2.80 -17.04 8.28
CA GLY A 206 3.19 -17.09 6.88
C GLY A 206 4.42 -16.24 6.57
N ARG A 207 4.49 -15.02 7.15
CA ARG A 207 5.65 -14.13 7.05
C ARG A 207 6.86 -14.68 7.81
N VAL A 208 6.64 -15.29 8.98
CA VAL A 208 7.69 -16.00 9.75
C VAL A 208 8.26 -17.14 8.92
N LEU A 209 7.41 -17.99 8.35
CA LEU A 209 7.83 -19.11 7.50
C LEU A 209 8.61 -18.60 6.28
N ASN A 210 8.09 -17.58 5.60
CA ASN A 210 8.77 -16.96 4.46
C ASN A 210 10.15 -16.42 4.83
N ALA A 211 10.26 -15.70 5.95
CA ALA A 211 11.54 -15.17 6.42
C ALA A 211 12.54 -16.28 6.77
N LEU A 212 12.10 -17.36 7.41
CA LEU A 212 12.95 -18.52 7.72
C LEU A 212 13.46 -19.22 6.45
N LEU A 213 12.59 -19.44 5.47
CA LEU A 213 12.96 -20.02 4.19
C LEU A 213 13.90 -19.10 3.40
N ALA A 214 13.64 -17.79 3.39
CA ALA A 214 14.48 -16.79 2.71
C ALA A 214 15.89 -16.65 3.32
N MET A 215 16.14 -17.15 4.53
CA MET A 215 17.49 -17.26 5.08
C MET A 215 18.35 -18.34 4.38
N ARG A 216 17.71 -19.31 3.70
CA ARG A 216 18.38 -20.47 3.09
C ARG A 216 18.20 -20.60 1.60
N MET A 217 17.25 -19.88 1.03
CA MET A 217 16.93 -19.91 -0.38
C MET A 217 16.55 -18.53 -0.92
N GLU A 218 16.45 -18.41 -2.22
CA GLU A 218 16.04 -17.19 -2.90
C GLU A 218 14.62 -16.75 -2.47
N LYS A 219 14.43 -15.43 -2.28
CA LYS A 219 13.19 -14.83 -1.74
C LYS A 219 11.94 -15.26 -2.51
N ALA A 220 11.98 -15.27 -3.85
CA ALA A 220 10.84 -15.68 -4.68
C ALA A 220 10.45 -17.14 -4.46
N ARG A 221 11.45 -18.02 -4.33
CA ARG A 221 11.22 -19.44 -4.04
C ARG A 221 10.64 -19.62 -2.64
N ALA A 222 11.17 -18.90 -1.65
CA ALA A 222 10.65 -18.90 -0.29
C ALA A 222 9.17 -18.47 -0.24
N THR A 223 8.83 -17.37 -0.92
CA THR A 223 7.44 -16.87 -0.97
C THR A 223 6.50 -17.84 -1.68
N ARG A 224 6.92 -18.45 -2.79
CA ARG A 224 6.11 -19.46 -3.49
C ARG A 224 5.83 -20.69 -2.60
N ILE A 225 6.83 -21.17 -1.87
CA ILE A 225 6.65 -22.32 -0.94
C ILE A 225 5.72 -21.91 0.21
N SER A 226 5.92 -20.76 0.83
CA SER A 226 5.07 -20.27 1.92
C SER A 226 3.61 -20.08 1.47
N ALA A 227 3.41 -19.56 0.26
CA ALA A 227 2.08 -19.39 -0.32
C ALA A 227 1.42 -20.76 -0.63
N ALA A 228 2.17 -21.73 -1.18
CA ALA A 228 1.66 -23.07 -1.43
C ALA A 228 1.24 -23.78 -0.13
N ILE A 229 2.03 -23.63 0.94
CA ILE A 229 1.67 -24.14 2.28
C ILE A 229 0.39 -23.45 2.79
N GLY A 230 0.28 -22.11 2.63
CA GLY A 230 -0.94 -21.38 2.98
C GLY A 230 -2.18 -21.84 2.21
N GLN A 231 -2.05 -22.10 0.91
CA GLN A 231 -3.13 -22.68 0.10
C GLN A 231 -3.50 -24.07 0.56
N GLY A 232 -2.52 -24.89 0.99
CA GLY A 232 -2.78 -26.21 1.59
C GLY A 232 -3.61 -26.10 2.88
N PHE A 233 -3.26 -25.16 3.79
CA PHE A 233 -4.07 -24.89 4.98
C PHE A 233 -5.47 -24.41 4.63
N ALA A 234 -5.60 -23.53 3.63
CA ALA A 234 -6.91 -23.08 3.15
C ALA A 234 -7.77 -24.24 2.66
N PHE A 235 -7.17 -25.19 1.92
CA PHE A 235 -7.88 -26.38 1.47
C PHE A 235 -8.38 -27.25 2.64
N VAL A 236 -7.52 -27.47 3.66
CA VAL A 236 -7.89 -28.22 4.88
C VAL A 236 -9.02 -27.52 5.63
N PHE A 237 -8.96 -26.18 5.82
CA PHE A 237 -10.02 -25.43 6.48
C PHE A 237 -11.32 -25.44 5.67
N GLY A 238 -11.25 -25.32 4.34
CA GLY A 238 -12.41 -25.41 3.46
C GLY A 238 -13.10 -26.76 3.54
N PHE A 239 -12.32 -27.83 3.47
CA PHE A 239 -12.85 -29.19 3.60
C PHE A 239 -13.44 -29.44 5.00
N ALA A 240 -12.74 -29.05 6.07
CA ALA A 240 -13.26 -29.16 7.43
C ALA A 240 -14.56 -28.34 7.62
N GLY A 241 -14.64 -27.14 7.03
CA GLY A 241 -15.84 -26.31 7.04
C GLY A 241 -17.02 -26.95 6.34
N LEU A 242 -16.80 -27.61 5.20
CA LEU A 242 -17.83 -28.33 4.47
C LEU A 242 -18.34 -29.54 5.27
N VAL A 243 -17.45 -30.36 5.83
CA VAL A 243 -17.80 -31.54 6.62
C VAL A 243 -18.53 -31.14 7.92
N ALA A 244 -18.09 -30.07 8.57
CA ALA A 244 -18.71 -29.56 9.79
C ALA A 244 -20.00 -28.73 9.55
N GLY A 245 -20.36 -28.47 8.29
CA GLY A 245 -21.50 -27.59 7.96
C GLY A 245 -21.28 -26.13 8.43
N ASN A 246 -20.04 -25.69 8.52
CA ASN A 246 -19.68 -24.35 9.01
C ASN A 246 -19.32 -23.42 7.84
N PRO A 247 -20.26 -22.58 7.34
CA PRO A 247 -20.04 -21.71 6.20
C PRO A 247 -18.99 -20.60 6.49
N LEU A 248 -18.83 -20.20 7.76
CA LEU A 248 -17.83 -19.21 8.13
C LEU A 248 -16.41 -19.75 7.93
N LEU A 249 -16.16 -21.02 8.28
CA LEU A 249 -14.86 -21.65 8.08
C LEU A 249 -14.53 -21.81 6.59
N VAL A 250 -15.54 -22.08 5.76
CA VAL A 250 -15.39 -22.12 4.28
C VAL A 250 -15.03 -20.73 3.76
N LEU A 251 -15.69 -19.67 4.24
CA LEU A 251 -15.41 -18.30 3.85
C LEU A 251 -13.98 -17.88 4.22
N ILE A 252 -13.53 -18.22 5.44
CA ILE A 252 -12.15 -17.99 5.91
C ILE A 252 -11.15 -18.74 4.98
N ALA A 253 -11.44 -19.96 4.61
CA ALA A 253 -10.60 -20.75 3.72
C ALA A 253 -10.43 -20.09 2.34
N ILE A 254 -11.53 -19.61 1.75
CA ILE A 254 -11.48 -18.87 0.48
C ILE A 254 -10.62 -17.60 0.61
N PHE A 255 -10.82 -16.86 1.69
CA PHE A 255 -10.04 -15.64 1.95
C PHE A 255 -8.53 -15.93 2.09
N VAL A 256 -8.16 -16.96 2.87
CA VAL A 256 -6.76 -17.38 3.05
C VAL A 256 -6.15 -17.83 1.73
N PHE A 257 -6.89 -18.60 0.91
CA PHE A 257 -6.44 -19.04 -0.40
C PHE A 257 -6.14 -17.85 -1.34
N MET A 258 -7.08 -16.91 -1.42
CA MET A 258 -6.91 -15.71 -2.27
C MET A 258 -5.75 -14.83 -1.80
N ALA A 259 -5.61 -14.63 -0.49
CA ALA A 259 -4.54 -13.82 0.07
C ALA A 259 -3.16 -14.46 -0.15
N ALA A 260 -3.05 -15.79 0.01
CA ALA A 260 -1.81 -16.52 -0.28
C ALA A 260 -1.45 -16.46 -1.77
N ALA A 261 -2.44 -16.54 -2.67
CA ALA A 261 -2.22 -16.39 -4.11
C ALA A 261 -1.75 -14.97 -4.48
N ALA A 262 -2.36 -13.94 -3.91
CA ALA A 262 -1.98 -12.55 -4.13
C ALA A 262 -0.54 -12.26 -3.66
N GLU A 263 -0.12 -12.80 -2.52
CA GLU A 263 1.24 -12.65 -2.00
C GLU A 263 2.29 -13.31 -2.92
N ALA A 264 1.97 -14.51 -3.46
CA ALA A 264 2.84 -15.18 -4.41
C ALA A 264 3.02 -14.39 -5.71
N GLN A 265 1.95 -13.74 -6.20
CA GLN A 265 2.00 -12.92 -7.42
C GLN A 265 2.79 -11.64 -7.20
N SER A 266 2.57 -10.93 -6.09
CA SER A 266 3.27 -9.68 -5.78
C SER A 266 4.78 -9.87 -5.63
N SER A 267 5.20 -10.96 -4.98
CA SER A 267 6.62 -11.29 -4.81
C SER A 267 7.30 -11.67 -6.13
N GLY A 268 6.58 -12.35 -7.04
CA GLY A 268 7.10 -12.67 -8.37
C GLY A 268 7.39 -11.40 -9.19
N LEU A 269 6.56 -10.39 -9.06
CA LEU A 269 6.72 -9.09 -9.73
C LEU A 269 7.97 -8.34 -9.23
N GLU A 270 8.18 -8.29 -7.91
CA GLU A 270 9.34 -7.64 -7.30
C GLU A 270 10.68 -8.26 -7.75
N ASP A 271 10.76 -9.58 -7.88
CA ASP A 271 12.00 -10.24 -8.26
C ASP A 271 12.39 -10.01 -9.73
N VAL A 272 11.40 -10.01 -10.63
CA VAL A 272 11.65 -9.73 -12.05
C VAL A 272 12.15 -8.30 -12.24
N THR A 273 11.58 -7.34 -11.51
CA THR A 273 11.93 -5.92 -11.64
C THR A 273 13.25 -5.54 -10.97
N ARG A 274 13.72 -6.31 -9.97
CA ARG A 274 14.98 -6.03 -9.26
C ARG A 274 16.22 -6.08 -10.13
N ASN A 275 16.25 -6.97 -11.13
CA ASN A 275 17.37 -7.19 -12.04
C ASN A 275 17.31 -6.34 -13.29
N LEU A 276 16.33 -5.45 -13.40
CA LEU A 276 16.11 -4.57 -14.53
C LEU A 276 16.40 -3.12 -14.15
N VAL A 277 16.84 -2.36 -15.14
CA VAL A 277 17.00 -0.91 -15.04
C VAL A 277 15.88 -0.20 -15.80
N ALA A 278 15.67 1.08 -15.53
CA ALA A 278 14.64 1.87 -16.19
C ALA A 278 14.79 1.84 -17.73
N ALA A 279 16.04 1.81 -18.22
CA ALA A 279 16.35 1.71 -19.64
C ALA A 279 15.79 0.45 -20.32
N ASP A 280 15.60 -0.65 -19.59
CA ASP A 280 15.13 -1.92 -20.17
C ASP A 280 13.64 -1.88 -20.51
N ALA A 281 12.86 -1.06 -19.78
CA ALA A 281 11.41 -0.97 -19.93
C ALA A 281 10.91 0.38 -20.46
N MET A 282 11.79 1.39 -20.61
CA MET A 282 11.39 2.70 -21.10
C MET A 282 11.05 2.69 -22.60
N GLU A 283 10.08 3.50 -22.96
CA GLU A 283 9.84 3.87 -24.36
C GLU A 283 10.78 5.01 -24.75
N THR A 284 11.45 4.86 -25.89
CA THR A 284 12.39 5.86 -26.43
C THR A 284 11.79 6.71 -27.55
N ARG A 285 10.62 6.31 -28.08
CA ARG A 285 9.88 7.06 -29.11
C ARG A 285 8.61 7.62 -28.47
N PHE A 286 8.70 8.81 -27.96
CA PHE A 286 7.59 9.50 -27.29
C PHE A 286 7.56 10.96 -27.71
N ALA A 287 6.36 11.54 -27.68
CA ALA A 287 6.14 12.97 -27.89
C ALA A 287 6.27 13.72 -26.56
N THR A 288 6.79 14.95 -26.62
CA THR A 288 6.86 15.89 -25.51
C THR A 288 6.03 17.13 -25.83
N VAL A 289 5.58 17.83 -24.80
CA VAL A 289 4.86 19.09 -24.94
C VAL A 289 5.74 20.21 -24.38
N PRO A 290 6.02 21.28 -25.13
CA PRO A 290 6.74 22.45 -24.60
C PRO A 290 5.93 23.13 -23.49
N VAL A 291 6.60 23.62 -22.46
CA VAL A 291 5.93 24.31 -21.33
C VAL A 291 5.28 25.63 -21.77
N GLU A 292 5.76 26.24 -22.84
CA GLU A 292 5.21 27.45 -23.45
C GLU A 292 3.98 27.20 -24.32
N ALA A 293 3.67 25.93 -24.66
CA ALA A 293 2.55 25.57 -25.51
C ALA A 293 1.21 25.93 -24.87
N ASN A 294 0.20 26.14 -25.72
CA ASN A 294 -1.19 26.23 -25.29
C ASN A 294 -1.89 24.85 -25.35
N LEU A 295 -3.10 24.78 -24.79
CA LEU A 295 -3.83 23.51 -24.73
C LEU A 295 -4.24 23.01 -26.12
N ALA A 296 -4.46 23.88 -27.13
CA ALA A 296 -4.78 23.46 -28.49
C ALA A 296 -3.59 22.76 -29.15
N GLU A 297 -2.37 23.28 -28.98
CA GLU A 297 -1.14 22.62 -29.46
C GLU A 297 -0.94 21.25 -28.80
N ALA A 298 -1.24 21.15 -27.48
CA ALA A 298 -1.17 19.88 -26.78
C ALA A 298 -2.21 18.85 -27.30
N VAL A 299 -3.40 19.31 -27.70
CA VAL A 299 -4.43 18.47 -28.35
C VAL A 299 -3.94 17.96 -29.69
N ASP A 300 -3.30 18.81 -30.52
CA ASP A 300 -2.76 18.38 -31.80
C ASP A 300 -1.72 17.26 -31.61
N ILE A 301 -0.86 17.37 -30.62
CA ILE A 301 0.12 16.33 -30.27
C ILE A 301 -0.59 15.04 -29.77
N LEU A 302 -1.63 15.17 -28.93
CA LEU A 302 -2.42 14.04 -28.46
C LEU A 302 -3.08 13.27 -29.60
N LEU A 303 -3.65 13.99 -30.59
CA LEU A 303 -4.33 13.38 -31.74
C LEU A 303 -3.35 12.77 -32.77
N ALA A 304 -2.10 13.24 -32.79
CA ALA A 304 -1.06 12.74 -33.70
C ALA A 304 -0.37 11.46 -33.17
N THR A 305 -0.56 11.08 -31.89
CA THR A 305 0.15 9.95 -31.26
C THR A 305 -0.81 9.06 -30.48
N PRO A 306 -0.54 7.76 -30.27
CA PRO A 306 -1.30 6.89 -29.38
C PRO A 306 -0.97 7.10 -27.89
N GLN A 307 -0.11 8.06 -27.56
CA GLN A 307 0.39 8.32 -26.21
C GLN A 307 -0.70 8.99 -25.35
N HIS A 308 -0.73 8.67 -24.08
CA HIS A 308 -1.71 9.22 -23.13
C HIS A 308 -1.07 10.11 -22.07
N GLU A 309 0.21 9.96 -21.83
CA GLU A 309 1.02 10.71 -20.86
C GLU A 309 2.14 11.44 -21.61
N PHE A 310 2.20 12.74 -21.46
CA PHE A 310 3.16 13.59 -22.18
C PHE A 310 4.08 14.27 -21.16
N PRO A 311 5.40 14.02 -21.23
CA PRO A 311 6.35 14.85 -20.51
C PRO A 311 6.29 16.30 -21.01
N VAL A 312 6.17 17.24 -20.08
CA VAL A 312 6.26 18.66 -20.37
C VAL A 312 7.70 19.10 -20.16
N VAL A 313 8.28 19.73 -21.19
CA VAL A 313 9.71 20.07 -21.22
C VAL A 313 9.93 21.57 -21.34
N ASP A 314 11.03 22.03 -20.77
CA ASP A 314 11.53 23.39 -20.98
C ASP A 314 12.31 23.51 -22.32
N ALA A 315 12.82 24.69 -22.63
CA ALA A 315 13.62 24.98 -23.82
C ALA A 315 14.94 24.17 -23.88
N PHE A 316 15.35 23.54 -22.78
CA PHE A 316 16.56 22.71 -22.69
C PHE A 316 16.26 21.21 -22.74
N GLY A 317 14.99 20.81 -22.91
CA GLY A 317 14.56 19.40 -22.93
C GLY A 317 14.48 18.76 -21.53
N LYS A 318 14.53 19.55 -20.46
CA LYS A 318 14.37 19.05 -19.09
C LYS A 318 12.91 18.92 -18.73
N SER A 319 12.58 17.90 -17.92
CA SER A 319 11.22 17.65 -17.46
C SER A 319 10.78 18.71 -16.44
N VAL A 320 9.70 19.40 -16.76
CA VAL A 320 9.04 20.36 -15.86
C VAL A 320 7.85 19.71 -15.17
N GLY A 321 7.16 18.80 -15.86
CA GLY A 321 5.97 18.15 -15.36
C GLY A 321 5.49 17.04 -16.27
N LEU A 322 4.34 16.46 -15.90
CA LEU A 322 3.64 15.44 -16.68
C LEU A 322 2.24 15.94 -17.01
N LEU A 323 1.88 15.93 -18.29
CA LEU A 323 0.53 16.20 -18.78
C LEU A 323 -0.14 14.86 -19.10
N THR A 324 -1.27 14.59 -18.47
CA THR A 324 -2.08 13.41 -18.80
C THR A 324 -3.21 13.79 -19.73
N ARG A 325 -3.69 12.82 -20.53
CA ARG A 325 -4.86 13.01 -21.41
C ARG A 325 -6.06 13.55 -20.63
N ASP A 326 -6.34 12.99 -19.44
CA ASP A 326 -7.49 13.38 -18.63
C ASP A 326 -7.32 14.79 -18.04
N GLY A 327 -6.09 15.15 -17.64
CA GLY A 327 -5.74 16.50 -17.18
C GLY A 327 -5.88 17.53 -18.30
N LEU A 328 -5.44 17.19 -19.52
CA LEU A 328 -5.62 18.03 -20.70
C LEU A 328 -7.10 18.30 -21.00
N ILE A 329 -7.93 17.24 -21.00
CA ILE A 329 -9.38 17.37 -21.26
C ILE A 329 -10.07 18.21 -20.17
N ALA A 330 -9.70 18.01 -18.91
CA ALA A 330 -10.24 18.82 -17.80
C ALA A 330 -9.90 20.31 -17.96
N ALA A 331 -8.61 20.61 -18.16
CA ALA A 331 -8.15 21.98 -18.34
C ALA A 331 -8.77 22.66 -19.59
N LEU A 332 -8.98 21.91 -20.65
CA LEU A 332 -9.64 22.43 -21.86
C LEU A 332 -11.08 22.87 -21.60
N ARG A 333 -11.79 22.12 -20.74
CA ARG A 333 -13.19 22.47 -20.34
C ARG A 333 -13.23 23.71 -19.47
N GLU A 334 -12.24 23.90 -18.60
CA GLU A 334 -12.25 24.99 -17.62
C GLU A 334 -11.69 26.30 -18.20
N ALA A 335 -10.59 26.24 -18.94
CA ALA A 335 -9.83 27.41 -19.35
C ALA A 335 -9.82 27.67 -20.85
N GLY A 336 -10.31 26.73 -21.67
CA GLY A 336 -10.38 26.86 -23.13
C GLY A 336 -9.04 26.61 -23.84
N PRO A 337 -9.05 26.56 -25.20
CA PRO A 337 -7.92 26.07 -25.98
C PRO A 337 -6.66 26.98 -25.97
N MET A 338 -6.82 28.27 -25.70
CA MET A 338 -5.71 29.23 -25.68
C MET A 338 -5.02 29.32 -24.31
N ALA A 339 -5.50 28.59 -23.31
CA ALA A 339 -4.86 28.56 -22.01
C ALA A 339 -3.51 27.84 -22.06
N SER A 340 -2.60 28.21 -21.15
CA SER A 340 -1.27 27.59 -21.08
C SER A 340 -1.37 26.14 -20.59
N VAL A 341 -0.56 25.26 -21.18
CA VAL A 341 -0.37 23.86 -20.74
C VAL A 341 0.01 23.77 -19.29
N SER A 342 0.71 24.77 -18.73
CA SER A 342 1.12 24.81 -17.31
C SER A 342 -0.03 24.65 -16.31
N MET A 343 -1.27 24.97 -16.71
CA MET A 343 -2.47 24.81 -15.87
C MET A 343 -2.90 23.33 -15.69
N ALA A 344 -2.52 22.48 -16.65
CA ALA A 344 -2.90 21.05 -16.68
C ALA A 344 -1.75 20.12 -16.23
N VAL A 345 -0.59 20.68 -15.94
CA VAL A 345 0.62 19.92 -15.63
C VAL A 345 0.64 19.52 -14.16
N VAL A 346 0.88 18.24 -13.92
CA VAL A 346 1.22 17.74 -12.57
C VAL A 346 2.72 17.94 -12.36
N ALA A 347 3.08 18.91 -11.52
CA ALA A 347 4.44 19.25 -11.17
C ALA A 347 4.72 19.00 -9.67
N PRO A 348 5.95 18.62 -9.27
CA PRO A 348 7.06 18.22 -10.14
C PRO A 348 6.84 16.82 -10.75
N ALA A 349 7.29 16.62 -12.00
CA ALA A 349 7.28 15.31 -12.59
C ALA A 349 8.26 14.39 -11.86
N PRO A 350 7.82 13.20 -11.46
CA PRO A 350 8.77 12.21 -10.97
C PRO A 350 9.73 11.84 -12.11
N SER A 351 11.01 11.74 -11.78
CA SER A 351 12.04 11.35 -12.75
C SER A 351 13.01 10.35 -12.13
N VAL A 352 13.53 9.45 -12.96
CA VAL A 352 14.56 8.49 -12.60
C VAL A 352 15.66 8.49 -13.65
N ARG A 353 16.85 8.06 -13.29
CA ARG A 353 17.96 7.93 -14.22
C ARG A 353 17.84 6.64 -15.02
N ARG A 354 18.40 6.65 -16.22
CA ARG A 354 18.42 5.51 -17.14
C ARG A 354 18.92 4.21 -16.49
N ARG A 355 19.91 4.30 -15.57
CA ARG A 355 20.51 3.17 -14.87
C ARG A 355 19.89 2.83 -13.53
N ASP A 356 18.89 3.58 -13.10
CA ASP A 356 18.20 3.29 -11.85
C ASP A 356 17.41 1.98 -11.98
N ARG A 357 17.32 1.24 -10.89
CA ARG A 357 16.62 -0.03 -10.87
C ARG A 357 15.12 0.19 -11.14
N LEU A 358 14.54 -0.69 -11.94
CA LEU A 358 13.15 -0.59 -12.34
C LEU A 358 12.17 -0.64 -11.15
N ASP A 359 12.50 -1.42 -10.09
CA ASP A 359 11.66 -1.47 -8.89
C ASP A 359 11.62 -0.13 -8.14
N LEU A 360 12.73 0.64 -8.16
CA LEU A 360 12.76 2.00 -7.58
C LEU A 360 11.94 2.97 -8.44
N ALA A 361 12.03 2.88 -9.76
CA ALA A 361 11.23 3.69 -10.68
C ALA A 361 9.72 3.46 -10.45
N LEU A 362 9.28 2.20 -10.35
CA LEU A 362 7.89 1.85 -10.07
C LEU A 362 7.41 2.35 -8.70
N ARG A 363 8.27 2.29 -7.69
CA ARG A 363 7.95 2.84 -6.36
C ARG A 363 7.80 4.35 -6.40
N GLU A 364 8.66 5.05 -7.14
CA GLU A 364 8.55 6.51 -7.28
C GLU A 364 7.30 6.91 -8.06
N MET A 365 6.94 6.17 -9.12
CA MET A 365 5.65 6.33 -9.82
C MET A 365 4.47 6.19 -8.86
N ASN A 366 4.40 5.09 -8.12
CA ASN A 366 3.32 4.85 -7.15
C ASN A 366 3.33 5.90 -6.04
N ARG A 367 4.50 6.32 -5.60
CA ARG A 367 4.67 7.36 -4.58
C ARG A 367 4.15 8.71 -5.04
N ALA A 368 4.37 9.06 -6.28
CA ALA A 368 3.89 10.30 -6.87
C ALA A 368 2.42 10.22 -7.30
N GLY A 369 1.81 9.03 -7.32
CA GLY A 369 0.48 8.80 -7.91
C GLY A 369 0.47 9.09 -9.41
N ALA A 370 1.63 9.03 -10.08
CA ALA A 370 1.79 9.39 -11.48
C ALA A 370 1.63 8.13 -12.37
N PRO A 371 0.90 8.20 -13.48
CA PRO A 371 0.74 7.08 -14.41
C PRO A 371 2.00 6.80 -15.23
N ALA A 372 2.94 7.75 -15.29
CA ALA A 372 4.20 7.66 -15.98
C ALA A 372 5.32 8.39 -15.24
N ILE A 373 6.57 8.04 -15.53
CA ILE A 373 7.76 8.68 -15.00
C ILE A 373 8.75 8.98 -16.12
N ALA A 374 9.35 10.18 -16.09
CA ALA A 374 10.37 10.56 -17.05
C ALA A 374 11.69 9.85 -16.71
N VAL A 375 12.31 9.24 -17.74
CA VAL A 375 13.68 8.71 -17.62
C VAL A 375 14.64 9.75 -18.17
N VAL A 376 15.61 10.16 -17.35
CA VAL A 376 16.54 11.24 -17.68
C VAL A 376 17.98 10.72 -17.75
N ASP A 377 18.82 11.47 -18.50
CA ASP A 377 20.26 11.28 -18.51
C ASP A 377 20.95 11.96 -17.29
N GLU A 378 22.30 12.04 -17.35
CA GLU A 378 23.08 12.66 -16.26
C GLU A 378 22.92 14.19 -16.25
N GLU A 379 22.58 14.80 -17.37
CA GLU A 379 22.31 16.22 -17.56
C GLU A 379 20.88 16.62 -17.18
N GLY A 380 20.00 15.64 -16.96
CA GLY A 380 18.58 15.84 -16.61
C GLY A 380 17.67 16.02 -17.82
N VAL A 381 18.16 15.72 -19.03
CA VAL A 381 17.37 15.73 -20.27
C VAL A 381 16.58 14.41 -20.37
N ILE A 382 15.36 14.48 -20.87
CA ILE A 382 14.51 13.29 -20.99
C ILE A 382 14.99 12.42 -22.15
N VAL A 383 15.29 11.16 -21.85
CA VAL A 383 15.74 10.14 -22.82
C VAL A 383 14.74 9.00 -22.97
N GLY A 384 13.72 8.94 -22.13
CA GLY A 384 12.70 7.90 -22.17
C GLY A 384 11.49 8.23 -21.31
N LEU A 385 10.39 7.51 -21.57
CA LEU A 385 9.17 7.53 -20.77
C LEU A 385 8.90 6.12 -20.27
N LEU A 386 8.64 5.98 -18.97
CA LEU A 386 8.29 4.71 -18.35
C LEU A 386 6.85 4.79 -17.88
N THR A 387 5.98 3.92 -18.40
CA THR A 387 4.59 3.79 -18.00
C THR A 387 4.33 2.42 -17.36
N VAL A 388 3.24 2.27 -16.61
CA VAL A 388 2.81 0.95 -16.06
C VAL A 388 2.59 -0.04 -17.20
N GLN A 389 2.07 0.44 -18.35
CA GLN A 389 1.80 -0.39 -19.52
C GLN A 389 3.10 -0.95 -20.13
N ASN A 390 4.13 -0.11 -20.34
CA ASN A 390 5.42 -0.56 -20.88
C ASN A 390 6.07 -1.63 -19.99
N VAL A 391 5.99 -1.44 -18.67
CA VAL A 391 6.50 -2.42 -17.70
C VAL A 391 5.72 -3.73 -17.78
N ALA A 392 4.39 -3.68 -17.87
CA ALA A 392 3.56 -4.87 -18.00
C ALA A 392 3.85 -5.63 -19.31
N GLU A 393 3.98 -4.92 -20.44
CA GLU A 393 4.33 -5.51 -21.73
C GLU A 393 5.71 -6.18 -21.69
N MET A 394 6.71 -5.50 -21.16
CA MET A 394 8.05 -6.04 -20.97
C MET A 394 8.03 -7.31 -20.11
N MET A 395 7.23 -7.32 -19.04
CA MET A 395 7.07 -8.49 -18.17
C MET A 395 6.40 -9.67 -18.90
N MET A 396 5.36 -9.41 -19.70
CA MET A 396 4.72 -10.46 -20.52
C MET A 396 5.71 -11.08 -21.53
N ILE A 397 6.52 -10.27 -22.17
CA ILE A 397 7.55 -10.74 -23.11
C ILE A 397 8.59 -11.59 -22.37
N ARG A 398 9.04 -11.14 -21.19
CA ARG A 398 10.01 -11.88 -20.39
C ARG A 398 9.45 -13.18 -19.81
N ALA A 399 8.18 -13.21 -19.44
CA ALA A 399 7.50 -14.43 -19.02
C ALA A 399 7.42 -15.47 -20.16
N ALA A 400 7.24 -15.01 -21.40
CA ALA A 400 7.23 -15.87 -22.59
C ALA A 400 8.62 -16.40 -22.97
N ARG A 401 9.70 -15.62 -22.71
CA ARG A 401 11.09 -16.01 -22.98
C ARG A 401 12.04 -15.52 -21.86
N PRO A 402 12.18 -16.27 -20.77
CA PRO A 402 13.03 -15.88 -19.63
C PRO A 402 14.52 -15.73 -19.97
N GLU A 403 14.99 -16.43 -21.01
CA GLU A 403 16.41 -16.46 -21.43
C GLU A 403 16.79 -15.24 -22.29
N TRP A 404 15.83 -14.45 -22.69
CA TRP A 404 16.08 -13.30 -23.56
C TRP A 404 16.55 -12.10 -22.73
N SER A 405 17.83 -11.75 -22.85
CA SER A 405 18.40 -10.55 -22.21
C SER A 405 18.07 -9.31 -23.04
N PHE A 406 17.18 -8.47 -22.53
CA PHE A 406 16.89 -7.16 -23.13
C PHE A 406 17.89 -6.13 -22.65
N SER A 407 19.15 -6.24 -22.94
CA SER A 407 20.08 -5.14 -22.68
C SER A 407 19.96 -4.10 -23.79
N ARG A 408 19.15 -3.06 -23.59
CA ARG A 408 19.18 -1.81 -24.36
C ARG A 408 20.19 -0.81 -23.79
N ALA A 409 21.03 -1.25 -22.82
CA ALA A 409 22.11 -0.46 -22.26
C ALA A 409 23.31 -0.56 -23.21
N GLY A 410 23.27 0.15 -24.35
CA GLY A 410 24.38 0.50 -25.18
C GLY A 410 24.66 1.98 -25.03
#